data_eea3c6df3e10f9b50069d6058c0708b0
#
_entry.id   eea3c6df3e10f9b50069d6058c0708b0
#
_cell.length_a   1.000
_cell.length_b   1.000
_cell.length_c   1.000
_cell.angle_alpha   90.00
_cell.angle_beta   90.00
_cell.angle_gamma   90.00
#
_symmetry.space_group_name_H-M   'P 1'
#
loop_
_entity.id
_entity.type
_entity.pdbx_description
1 polymer ?
#
loop_
_entity_poly.entity_id
_entity_poly.type
_entity_poly.pdbx_seq_one_letter_code
_entity_poly.pdbx_strand_id
1 'polypeptide(L)'
;LCGFLLRYCKPRQIIIAGLFIQGTGLLVFGYSPWIVSNILASALIGIGQGASEVVPNYCIVRIEQTGRSNLMNLIHSAFTAGAVLAPLAIGQLINSEISWRFAFISLSIFCFLQAICFAFQEFPKHSKQNSDNRIVHQLRQLFSNRLMLSLAAIGGIYVGIEIGVSNWIAEYSIKTLATDSETGAY
;
A
#
# COMPACT_ATOMS: atom_id res chain seq x y z
N LEU A 1 -8.35 -0.62 -10.03
CA LEU A 1 -7.94 -1.79 -10.81
C LEU A 1 -8.13 -3.07 -10.00
N CYS A 2 -7.57 -3.18 -8.78
CA CYS A 2 -7.65 -4.39 -7.95
C CYS A 2 -9.09 -4.80 -7.59
N GLY A 3 -9.98 -3.87 -7.27
CA GLY A 3 -11.39 -4.15 -7.02
C GLY A 3 -12.11 -4.77 -8.23
N PHE A 4 -11.69 -4.41 -9.45
CA PHE A 4 -12.19 -5.03 -10.66
C PHE A 4 -11.63 -6.45 -10.83
N LEU A 5 -10.35 -6.66 -10.59
CA LEU A 5 -9.72 -7.98 -10.68
C LEU A 5 -10.30 -8.98 -9.68
N LEU A 6 -10.73 -8.54 -8.50
CA LEU A 6 -11.41 -9.36 -7.50
C LEU A 6 -12.73 -9.98 -7.95
N ARG A 7 -13.29 -9.56 -9.09
CA ARG A 7 -14.46 -10.20 -9.69
C ARG A 7 -14.11 -11.47 -10.47
N TYR A 8 -12.94 -11.47 -11.11
CA TYR A 8 -12.52 -12.51 -12.04
C TYR A 8 -11.47 -13.44 -11.44
N CYS A 9 -10.62 -12.93 -10.57
CA CYS A 9 -9.50 -13.65 -9.99
C CYS A 9 -9.71 -13.89 -8.49
N LYS A 10 -9.14 -14.99 -7.99
CA LYS A 10 -9.16 -15.30 -6.56
C LYS A 10 -8.31 -14.26 -5.80
N PRO A 11 -8.73 -13.81 -4.59
CA PRO A 11 -7.97 -12.85 -3.77
C PRO A 11 -6.51 -13.27 -3.58
N ARG A 12 -6.27 -14.56 -3.33
CA ARG A 12 -4.93 -15.15 -3.20
C ARG A 12 -4.04 -14.88 -4.41
N GLN A 13 -4.57 -15.02 -5.62
CA GLN A 13 -3.79 -14.81 -6.85
C GLN A 13 -3.41 -13.33 -7.02
N ILE A 14 -4.33 -12.44 -6.69
CA ILE A 14 -4.12 -10.99 -6.83
C ILE A 14 -3.07 -10.50 -5.82
N ILE A 15 -3.14 -10.93 -4.55
CA ILE A 15 -2.17 -10.49 -3.54
C ILE A 15 -0.77 -11.05 -3.81
N ILE A 16 -0.66 -12.32 -4.21
CA ILE A 16 0.62 -12.92 -4.56
C ILE A 16 1.24 -12.21 -5.77
N ALA A 17 0.48 -12.01 -6.84
CA ALA A 17 0.97 -11.29 -8.01
C ALA A 17 1.33 -9.84 -7.67
N GLY A 18 0.53 -9.16 -6.84
CA GLY A 18 0.79 -7.80 -6.37
C GLY A 18 2.10 -7.70 -5.60
N LEU A 19 2.35 -8.60 -4.65
CA LEU A 19 3.59 -8.65 -3.87
C LEU A 19 4.82 -8.96 -4.74
N PHE A 20 4.69 -9.84 -5.74
CA PHE A 20 5.77 -10.09 -6.70
C PHE A 20 6.07 -8.84 -7.54
N ILE A 21 5.05 -8.16 -8.04
CA ILE A 21 5.21 -6.92 -8.81
C ILE A 21 5.85 -5.84 -7.94
N GLN A 22 5.37 -5.66 -6.69
CA GLN A 22 5.92 -4.70 -5.74
C GLN A 22 7.37 -5.01 -5.39
N GLY A 23 7.68 -6.27 -5.05
CA GLY A 23 9.02 -6.71 -4.73
C GLY A 23 9.99 -6.52 -5.90
N THR A 24 9.57 -6.83 -7.12
CA THR A 24 10.37 -6.57 -8.32
C THR A 24 10.61 -5.07 -8.52
N GLY A 25 9.58 -4.24 -8.35
CA GLY A 25 9.72 -2.78 -8.42
C GLY A 25 10.71 -2.24 -7.40
N LEU A 26 10.62 -2.68 -6.12
CA LEU A 26 11.55 -2.30 -5.06
C LEU A 26 12.98 -2.74 -5.36
N LEU A 27 13.16 -3.95 -5.89
CA LEU A 27 14.46 -4.47 -6.26
C LEU A 27 15.10 -3.63 -7.37
N VAL A 28 14.35 -3.35 -8.43
CA VAL A 28 14.81 -2.51 -9.55
C VAL A 28 15.15 -1.11 -9.06
N PHE A 29 14.31 -0.52 -8.20
CA PHE A 29 14.55 0.81 -7.63
C PHE A 29 15.83 0.86 -6.79
N GLY A 30 16.09 -0.18 -6.00
CA GLY A 30 17.31 -0.29 -5.18
C GLY A 30 18.60 -0.46 -5.98
N TYR A 31 18.55 -1.14 -7.13
CA TYR A 31 19.74 -1.41 -7.94
C TYR A 31 19.98 -0.40 -9.05
N SER A 32 18.92 0.17 -9.63
CA SER A 32 19.06 0.98 -10.84
C SER A 32 19.55 2.42 -10.55
N PRO A 33 20.56 2.89 -11.27
CA PRO A 33 20.98 4.30 -11.24
C PRO A 33 20.17 5.17 -12.22
N TRP A 34 19.36 4.58 -13.11
CA TRP A 34 18.70 5.28 -14.20
C TRP A 34 17.33 5.81 -13.81
N ILE A 35 17.10 7.10 -14.04
CA ILE A 35 15.82 7.74 -13.67
C ILE A 35 14.61 7.12 -14.36
N VAL A 36 14.75 6.72 -15.62
CA VAL A 36 13.64 6.09 -16.38
C VAL A 36 13.24 4.75 -15.77
N SER A 37 14.22 3.92 -15.39
CA SER A 37 13.91 2.64 -14.72
C SER A 37 13.32 2.85 -13.33
N ASN A 38 13.73 3.91 -12.61
CA ASN A 38 13.15 4.25 -11.31
C ASN A 38 11.70 4.73 -11.44
N ILE A 39 11.34 5.46 -12.48
CA ILE A 39 9.95 5.83 -12.76
C ILE A 39 9.11 4.57 -13.04
N LEU A 40 9.61 3.65 -13.87
CA LEU A 40 8.92 2.39 -14.14
C LEU A 40 8.81 1.52 -12.88
N ALA A 41 9.89 1.44 -12.10
CA ALA A 41 9.90 0.74 -10.81
C ALA A 41 8.87 1.30 -9.83
N SER A 42 8.75 2.64 -9.73
CA SER A 42 7.74 3.30 -8.90
C SER A 42 6.31 2.96 -9.35
N ALA A 43 6.07 2.87 -10.65
CA ALA A 43 4.77 2.42 -11.17
C ALA A 43 4.47 0.96 -10.77
N LEU A 44 5.46 0.06 -10.84
CA LEU A 44 5.31 -1.33 -10.39
C LEU A 44 5.04 -1.41 -8.87
N ILE A 45 5.77 -0.63 -8.07
CA ILE A 45 5.55 -0.54 -6.63
C ILE A 45 4.12 -0.12 -6.34
N GLY A 46 3.62 0.95 -6.98
CA GLY A 46 2.26 1.44 -6.79
C GLY A 46 1.17 0.44 -7.20
N ILE A 47 1.38 -0.29 -8.30
CA ILE A 47 0.45 -1.36 -8.72
C ILE A 47 0.39 -2.47 -7.68
N GLY A 48 1.54 -2.92 -7.18
CA GLY A 48 1.62 -3.98 -6.19
C GLY A 48 1.07 -3.55 -4.84
N GLN A 49 1.35 -2.32 -4.40
CA GLN A 49 0.82 -1.74 -3.17
C GLN A 49 -0.72 -1.67 -3.20
N GLY A 50 -1.31 -1.28 -4.32
CA GLY A 50 -2.76 -1.28 -4.46
C GLY A 50 -3.38 -2.67 -4.26
N ALA A 51 -2.70 -3.77 -4.62
CA ALA A 51 -3.16 -5.11 -4.31
C ALA A 51 -3.03 -5.43 -2.81
N SER A 52 -1.92 -5.03 -2.19
CA SER A 52 -1.63 -5.24 -0.78
C SER A 52 -2.58 -4.47 0.16
N GLU A 53 -3.18 -3.39 -0.29
CA GLU A 53 -4.19 -2.64 0.45
C GLU A 53 -5.61 -3.20 0.23
N VAL A 54 -5.99 -3.43 -1.02
CA VAL A 54 -7.38 -3.75 -1.36
C VAL A 54 -7.75 -5.18 -0.99
N VAL A 55 -6.84 -6.15 -1.18
CA VAL A 55 -7.15 -7.57 -0.96
C VAL A 55 -7.36 -7.92 0.51
N PRO A 56 -6.52 -7.48 1.47
CA PRO A 56 -6.76 -7.71 2.89
C PRO A 56 -8.08 -7.09 3.35
N ASN A 57 -8.35 -5.84 2.99
CA ASN A 57 -9.61 -5.18 3.35
C ASN A 57 -10.82 -5.94 2.81
N TYR A 58 -10.77 -6.41 1.56
CA TYR A 58 -11.82 -7.26 0.98
C TYR A 58 -12.00 -8.58 1.75
N CYS A 59 -10.91 -9.22 2.16
CA CYS A 59 -10.97 -10.48 2.91
C CYS A 59 -11.55 -10.27 4.32
N ILE A 60 -11.14 -9.19 4.99
CA ILE A 60 -11.62 -8.86 6.34
C ILE A 60 -13.12 -8.61 6.35
N VAL A 61 -13.63 -7.78 5.44
CA VAL A 61 -15.07 -7.52 5.34
C VAL A 61 -15.89 -8.82 5.16
N ARG A 62 -15.27 -9.87 4.61
CA ARG A 62 -15.93 -11.18 4.46
C ARG A 62 -15.82 -12.11 5.65
N ILE A 63 -14.80 -11.93 6.48
CA ILE A 63 -14.53 -12.77 7.66
C ILE A 63 -15.18 -12.14 8.90
N GLU A 64 -15.19 -10.82 8.96
CA GLU A 64 -15.69 -10.09 10.12
C GLU A 64 -17.21 -10.17 10.20
N GLN A 65 -17.71 -10.43 11.39
CA GLN A 65 -19.15 -10.49 11.63
C GLN A 65 -19.77 -9.09 11.52
N THR A 66 -20.98 -9.02 11.00
CA THR A 66 -21.74 -7.78 10.87
C THR A 66 -21.81 -7.02 12.20
N GLY A 67 -21.41 -5.77 12.21
CA GLY A 67 -21.40 -4.89 13.40
C GLY A 67 -20.13 -4.95 14.25
N ARG A 68 -19.10 -5.70 13.82
CA ARG A 68 -17.77 -5.70 14.44
C ARG A 68 -16.76 -5.07 13.47
N SER A 69 -15.78 -4.35 14.01
CA SER A 69 -14.70 -3.70 13.23
C SER A 69 -13.32 -4.01 13.81
N ASN A 70 -13.20 -5.05 14.63
CA ASN A 70 -11.97 -5.32 15.38
C ASN A 70 -10.79 -5.68 14.46
N LEU A 71 -11.03 -6.52 13.45
CA LEU A 71 -9.99 -6.94 12.50
C LEU A 71 -9.58 -5.79 11.58
N MET A 72 -10.53 -4.99 11.13
CA MET A 72 -10.26 -3.81 10.33
C MET A 72 -9.42 -2.80 11.11
N ASN A 73 -9.81 -2.52 12.37
CA ASN A 73 -9.05 -1.61 13.25
C ASN A 73 -7.66 -2.16 13.55
N LEU A 74 -7.49 -3.46 13.73
CA LEU A 74 -6.19 -4.09 13.95
C LEU A 74 -5.24 -3.89 12.76
N ILE A 75 -5.73 -4.07 11.53
CA ILE A 75 -4.90 -3.83 10.33
C ILE A 75 -4.51 -2.36 10.22
N HIS A 76 -5.44 -1.43 10.45
CA HIS A 76 -5.11 -0.01 10.40
C HIS A 76 -4.14 0.41 11.51
N SER A 77 -4.27 -0.19 12.71
CA SER A 77 -3.30 0.03 13.80
C SER A 77 -1.91 -0.51 13.44
N ALA A 78 -1.82 -1.68 12.81
CA ALA A 78 -0.55 -2.24 12.35
C ALA A 78 0.08 -1.35 11.24
N PHE A 79 -0.73 -0.80 10.33
CA PHE A 79 -0.26 0.18 9.35
C PHE A 79 0.31 1.43 10.02
N THR A 80 -0.41 2.01 10.99
CA THR A 80 0.05 3.18 11.75
C THR A 80 1.34 2.90 12.52
N ALA A 81 1.46 1.74 13.16
CA ALA A 81 2.69 1.32 13.81
C ALA A 81 3.86 1.22 12.81
N GLY A 82 3.63 0.67 11.63
CA GLY A 82 4.61 0.63 10.55
C GLY A 82 5.03 2.02 10.07
N ALA A 83 4.08 2.94 9.96
CA ALA A 83 4.35 4.33 9.55
C ALA A 83 5.23 5.09 10.56
N VAL A 84 5.17 4.74 11.85
CA VAL A 84 6.06 5.31 12.89
C VAL A 84 7.41 4.60 12.90
N LEU A 85 7.44 3.27 12.82
CA LEU A 85 8.67 2.49 12.97
C LEU A 85 9.59 2.58 11.73
N ALA A 86 9.01 2.71 10.53
CA ALA A 86 9.80 2.71 9.30
C ALA A 86 10.75 3.93 9.18
N PRO A 87 10.33 5.18 9.43
CA PRO A 87 11.24 6.33 9.44
C PRO A 87 12.37 6.19 10.47
N LEU A 88 12.07 5.69 11.67
CA LEU A 88 13.08 5.45 12.72
C LEU A 88 14.13 4.43 12.26
N ALA A 89 13.69 3.33 11.66
CA ALA A 89 14.62 2.33 11.14
C ALA A 89 15.49 2.87 9.99
N ILE A 90 14.89 3.68 9.09
CA ILE A 90 15.63 4.31 7.99
C ILE A 90 16.60 5.36 8.51
N GLY A 91 16.21 6.18 9.50
CA GLY A 91 17.10 7.15 10.13
C GLY A 91 18.34 6.49 10.73
N GLN A 92 18.17 5.39 11.46
CA GLN A 92 19.29 4.61 11.99
C GLN A 92 20.18 3.99 10.89
N LEU A 93 19.57 3.54 9.80
CA LEU A 93 20.30 2.97 8.67
C LEU A 93 21.19 4.03 8.00
N ILE A 94 20.68 5.25 7.84
CA ILE A 94 21.44 6.37 7.27
C ILE A 94 22.61 6.73 8.19
N ASN A 95 22.40 6.80 9.51
CA ASN A 95 23.46 7.08 10.48
C ASN A 95 24.57 6.03 10.51
N SER A 96 24.24 4.79 10.17
CA SER A 96 25.21 3.69 10.09
C SER A 96 26.03 3.69 8.80
N GLU A 97 25.96 4.76 8.00
CA GLU A 97 26.61 4.89 6.69
C GLU A 97 26.22 3.79 5.69
N ILE A 98 25.14 3.06 5.97
CA ILE A 98 24.61 2.04 5.08
C ILE A 98 23.82 2.72 3.95
N SER A 99 24.09 2.30 2.73
CA SER A 99 23.38 2.87 1.56
C SER A 99 21.86 2.72 1.70
N TRP A 100 21.12 3.79 1.47
CA TRP A 100 19.65 3.80 1.42
C TRP A 100 19.07 2.72 0.48
N ARG A 101 19.83 2.30 -0.50
CA ARG A 101 19.45 1.22 -1.44
C ARG A 101 19.20 -0.10 -0.73
N PHE A 102 19.91 -0.33 0.38
CA PHE A 102 19.73 -1.55 1.17
C PHE A 102 18.32 -1.65 1.77
N ALA A 103 17.70 -0.52 2.12
CA ALA A 103 16.32 -0.49 2.59
C ALA A 103 15.35 -1.03 1.51
N PHE A 104 15.49 -0.60 0.26
CA PHE A 104 14.64 -1.07 -0.84
C PHE A 104 14.84 -2.55 -1.14
N ILE A 105 16.08 -3.03 -1.10
CA ILE A 105 16.40 -4.43 -1.32
C ILE A 105 15.83 -5.31 -0.20
N SER A 106 15.96 -4.91 1.06
CA SER A 106 15.41 -5.66 2.20
C SER A 106 13.88 -5.70 2.17
N LEU A 107 13.22 -4.59 1.83
CA LEU A 107 11.77 -4.55 1.62
C LEU A 107 11.32 -5.45 0.46
N SER A 108 12.10 -5.51 -0.62
CA SER A 108 11.84 -6.43 -1.73
C SER A 108 11.85 -7.89 -1.29
N ILE A 109 12.87 -8.28 -0.53
CA ILE A 109 12.97 -9.64 0.03
C ILE A 109 11.76 -9.93 0.92
N PHE A 110 11.36 -8.97 1.75
CA PHE A 110 10.18 -9.11 2.61
C PHE A 110 8.89 -9.31 1.80
N CYS A 111 8.71 -8.58 0.69
CA CYS A 111 7.57 -8.78 -0.21
C CYS A 111 7.54 -10.20 -0.80
N PHE A 112 8.68 -10.72 -1.24
CA PHE A 112 8.74 -12.09 -1.77
C PHE A 112 8.46 -13.14 -0.70
N LEU A 113 8.99 -12.97 0.52
CA LEU A 113 8.68 -13.85 1.65
C LEU A 113 7.19 -13.83 1.99
N GLN A 114 6.58 -12.65 2.03
CA GLN A 114 5.12 -12.54 2.22
C GLN A 114 4.33 -13.24 1.11
N ALA A 115 4.74 -13.09 -0.15
CA ALA A 115 4.09 -13.76 -1.26
C ALA A 115 4.15 -15.29 -1.12
N ILE A 116 5.29 -15.82 -0.67
CA ILE A 116 5.47 -17.24 -0.37
C ILE A 116 4.55 -17.66 0.81
N CYS A 117 4.53 -16.88 1.89
CA CYS A 117 3.63 -17.17 3.03
C CYS A 117 2.15 -17.20 2.60
N PHE A 118 1.70 -16.24 1.79
CA PHE A 118 0.33 -16.23 1.28
C PHE A 118 0.03 -17.38 0.31
N ALA A 119 1.05 -17.97 -0.31
CA ALA A 119 0.88 -19.14 -1.15
C ALA A 119 0.45 -20.38 -0.36
N PHE A 120 0.69 -20.44 0.94
CA PHE A 120 0.30 -21.55 1.81
C PHE A 120 -0.94 -21.26 2.68
N GLN A 121 -1.46 -20.02 2.66
CA GLN A 121 -2.62 -19.64 3.47
C GLN A 121 -3.94 -19.91 2.74
N GLU A 122 -4.96 -20.23 3.52
CA GLU A 122 -6.33 -20.35 3.04
C GLU A 122 -7.00 -18.99 3.02
N PHE A 123 -7.64 -18.67 1.90
CA PHE A 123 -8.39 -17.44 1.70
C PHE A 123 -9.89 -17.70 1.74
N PRO A 124 -10.71 -16.71 2.13
CA PRO A 124 -12.15 -16.83 2.10
C PRO A 124 -12.63 -17.24 0.69
N LYS A 125 -13.65 -18.11 0.65
CA LYS A 125 -14.21 -18.60 -0.61
C LYS A 125 -14.61 -17.44 -1.51
N HIS A 126 -14.03 -17.42 -2.70
CA HIS A 126 -14.35 -16.43 -3.72
C HIS A 126 -15.70 -16.75 -4.33
N SER A 127 -16.71 -15.93 -4.05
CA SER A 127 -17.99 -16.00 -4.76
C SER A 127 -17.85 -15.21 -6.07
N LYS A 128 -17.80 -15.93 -7.19
CA LYS A 128 -17.91 -15.28 -8.51
C LYS A 128 -19.26 -14.59 -8.56
N GLN A 129 -19.27 -13.29 -8.55
CA GLN A 129 -20.48 -12.51 -8.76
C GLN A 129 -20.79 -12.56 -10.25
N ASN A 130 -21.86 -13.27 -10.63
CA ASN A 130 -22.35 -13.27 -12.01
C ASN A 130 -22.58 -11.83 -12.44
N SER A 131 -21.73 -11.37 -13.33
CA SER A 131 -21.64 -9.98 -13.74
C SER A 131 -22.18 -9.86 -15.15
N ASP A 132 -23.49 -9.83 -15.28
CA ASP A 132 -24.10 -9.22 -16.46
C ASP A 132 -24.21 -7.70 -16.24
N ASN A 133 -23.70 -6.96 -17.22
CA ASN A 133 -23.92 -5.52 -17.53
C ASN A 133 -24.11 -4.48 -16.41
N ARG A 134 -23.92 -4.82 -15.14
CA ARG A 134 -24.19 -3.93 -14.00
C ARG A 134 -23.04 -3.01 -13.62
N ILE A 135 -21.82 -3.21 -14.18
CA ILE A 135 -20.65 -2.41 -13.74
C ILE A 135 -20.84 -0.94 -14.04
N VAL A 136 -21.22 -0.63 -15.27
CA VAL A 136 -21.45 0.77 -15.70
C VAL A 136 -22.60 1.37 -14.90
N HIS A 137 -23.66 0.59 -14.65
CA HIS A 137 -24.78 1.03 -13.83
C HIS A 137 -24.37 1.27 -12.37
N GLN A 138 -23.58 0.38 -11.77
CA GLN A 138 -23.05 0.53 -10.40
C GLN A 138 -22.09 1.70 -10.28
N LEU A 139 -21.19 1.89 -11.24
CA LEU A 139 -20.32 3.07 -11.29
C LEU A 139 -21.13 4.35 -11.42
N ARG A 140 -22.14 4.36 -12.31
CA ARG A 140 -23.02 5.51 -12.46
C ARG A 140 -23.80 5.80 -11.18
N GLN A 141 -24.27 4.77 -10.46
CA GLN A 141 -24.92 4.94 -9.15
C GLN A 141 -23.97 5.48 -8.10
N LEU A 142 -22.71 5.01 -8.07
CA LEU A 142 -21.69 5.54 -7.15
C LEU A 142 -21.42 7.02 -7.41
N PHE A 143 -21.21 7.41 -8.66
CA PHE A 143 -21.00 8.81 -9.05
C PHE A 143 -22.26 9.67 -8.95
N SER A 144 -23.44 9.08 -8.93
CA SER A 144 -24.70 9.80 -8.73
C SER A 144 -25.06 10.00 -7.25
N ASN A 145 -24.42 9.23 -6.34
CA ASN A 145 -24.71 9.29 -4.91
C ASN A 145 -23.84 10.38 -4.25
N ARG A 146 -24.49 11.48 -3.86
CA ARG A 146 -23.82 12.63 -3.23
C ARG A 146 -23.05 12.25 -1.95
N LEU A 147 -23.60 11.32 -1.14
CA LEU A 147 -22.94 10.85 0.06
C LEU A 147 -21.63 10.11 -0.28
N MET A 148 -21.67 9.22 -1.28
CA MET A 148 -20.47 8.50 -1.72
C MET A 148 -19.40 9.44 -2.28
N LEU A 149 -19.82 10.45 -3.05
CA LEU A 149 -18.90 11.47 -3.57
C LEU A 149 -18.28 12.31 -2.45
N SER A 150 -19.07 12.72 -1.45
CA SER A 150 -18.55 13.50 -0.32
C SER A 150 -17.57 12.66 0.52
N LEU A 151 -17.88 11.40 0.80
CA LEU A 151 -16.97 10.50 1.52
C LEU A 151 -15.69 10.26 0.74
N ALA A 152 -15.78 10.05 -0.58
CA ALA A 152 -14.62 9.89 -1.44
C ALA A 152 -13.77 11.17 -1.49
N ALA A 153 -14.38 12.35 -1.54
CA ALA A 153 -13.69 13.63 -1.51
C ALA A 153 -12.97 13.85 -0.17
N ILE A 154 -13.65 13.60 0.95
CA ILE A 154 -13.05 13.71 2.30
C ILE A 154 -11.88 12.75 2.43
N GLY A 155 -12.05 11.47 2.04
CA GLY A 155 -10.99 10.49 2.07
C GLY A 155 -9.81 10.86 1.17
N GLY A 156 -10.07 11.37 -0.03
CA GLY A 156 -9.02 11.83 -0.95
C GLY A 156 -8.24 13.03 -0.41
N ILE A 157 -8.92 14.01 0.19
CA ILE A 157 -8.28 15.17 0.85
C ILE A 157 -7.43 14.69 2.03
N TYR A 158 -7.99 13.83 2.89
CA TYR A 158 -7.27 13.28 4.03
C TYR A 158 -5.98 12.58 3.62
N VAL A 159 -6.06 11.63 2.70
CA VAL A 159 -4.88 10.91 2.19
C VAL A 159 -3.89 11.86 1.50
N GLY A 160 -4.39 12.84 0.75
CA GLY A 160 -3.55 13.86 0.11
C GLY A 160 -2.75 14.69 1.12
N ILE A 161 -3.37 15.10 2.23
CA ILE A 161 -2.71 15.84 3.31
C ILE A 161 -1.70 14.91 4.01
N GLU A 162 -2.10 13.69 4.37
CA GLU A 162 -1.25 12.71 5.05
C GLU A 162 0.03 12.43 4.26
N ILE A 163 -0.10 12.09 2.98
CA ILE A 163 1.04 11.83 2.10
C ILE A 163 1.86 13.09 1.86
N GLY A 164 1.20 14.24 1.65
CA GLY A 164 1.88 15.51 1.44
C GLY A 164 2.73 15.91 2.64
N VAL A 165 2.17 15.87 3.83
CA VAL A 165 2.92 16.18 5.06
C VAL A 165 4.04 15.18 5.28
N SER A 166 3.77 13.87 5.18
CA SER A 166 4.78 12.83 5.39
C SER A 166 5.99 12.94 4.46
N ASN A 167 5.76 13.31 3.20
CA ASN A 167 6.85 13.44 2.23
C ASN A 167 7.71 14.69 2.42
N TRP A 168 7.12 15.78 2.95
CA TRP A 168 7.81 17.07 3.02
C TRP A 168 8.27 17.46 4.42
N ILE A 169 7.78 16.80 5.47
CA ILE A 169 8.07 17.18 6.85
C ILE A 169 9.56 17.07 7.18
N ALA A 170 10.21 16.00 6.73
CA ALA A 170 11.65 15.79 6.96
C ALA A 170 12.49 16.87 6.26
N GLU A 171 12.20 17.16 5.00
CA GLU A 171 12.91 18.19 4.24
C GLU A 171 12.67 19.60 4.80
N TYR A 172 11.43 19.88 5.23
CA TYR A 172 11.08 21.12 5.90
C TYR A 172 11.87 21.29 7.21
N SER A 173 11.94 20.23 8.02
CA SER A 173 12.68 20.25 9.29
C SER A 173 14.17 20.53 9.07
N ILE A 174 14.80 19.87 8.11
CA ILE A 174 16.21 20.08 7.80
C ILE A 174 16.47 21.51 7.27
N LYS A 175 15.66 21.98 6.33
CA LYS A 175 15.90 23.28 5.66
C LYS A 175 15.48 24.49 6.49
N THR A 176 14.41 24.38 7.26
CA THR A 176 13.79 25.53 7.94
C THR A 176 14.15 25.61 9.40
N LEU A 177 14.25 24.46 10.09
CA LEU A 177 14.57 24.39 11.50
C LEU A 177 16.07 24.16 11.75
N ALA A 178 16.87 24.02 10.67
CA ALA A 178 18.31 23.74 10.72
C ALA A 178 18.64 22.53 11.61
N THR A 179 17.76 21.53 11.60
CA THR A 179 17.98 20.27 12.33
C THR A 179 18.86 19.34 11.50
N ASP A 180 19.59 18.46 12.18
CA ASP A 180 20.36 17.43 11.50
C ASP A 180 19.42 16.44 10.78
N SER A 181 19.93 15.76 9.76
CA SER A 181 19.16 14.77 8.98
C SER A 181 18.60 13.64 9.86
N GLU A 182 19.23 13.35 10.99
CA GLU A 182 18.75 12.42 12.01
C GLU A 182 17.50 12.96 12.70
N THR A 183 17.57 14.19 13.21
CA THR A 183 16.45 14.84 13.91
C THR A 183 15.26 15.10 12.96
N GLY A 184 15.50 15.32 11.67
CA GLY A 184 14.46 15.47 10.67
C GLY A 184 13.69 14.18 10.35
N ALA A 185 14.19 13.01 10.76
CA ALA A 185 13.54 11.72 10.59
C ALA A 185 12.64 11.34 11.78
N TYR A 186 12.76 12.05 12.92
CA TYR A 186 11.94 11.88 14.12
C TYR A 186 10.81 12.91 14.17
#